data_27e2ee365392247640e7852f1fe18945
#
_entry.id   27e2ee365392247640e7852f1fe18945
#
_cell.length_a   1.000
_cell.length_b   1.000
_cell.length_c   1.000
_cell.angle_alpha   90.00
_cell.angle_beta   90.00
_cell.angle_gamma   90.00
#
_symmetry.space_group_name_H-M   'P 1'
#
loop_
_entity.id
_entity.type
_entity.pdbx_description
1 polymer ?
#
loop_
_entity_poly.entity_id
_entity_poly.type
_entity_poly.pdbx_seq_one_letter_code
_entity_poly.pdbx_strand_id
1 'polypeptide(L)'
;MMSRHQERREKDKERARSFIERRLDDLRRRLGLKQPSKPLPGEAAYDDTEIGRAPGQLPAASPFESSSPTRFRIHCYDENTCKMEEFSDLDAIGRYAGHPGMVWIQVLGITDPQVVHVVGAFFDIPMLAQEDVLTSTSRPKFEEHGDKILAVARAVRIGVEEDTPRGQQISVIAAQNWVISFHENDEKVFEAVERRIAENKGNIRKWHAGYLFYSLLDTLVDRLLYQTEEIEDAITELEDSILKGTDDWDLNEVYRLKRVVVRLSRLAQPLKDMVSVLEHYEHPLLPSSLDIYLRDLYDHSIRAADRIEHARMVLQDLQEYHHTQQERKTSEVVRVLTVMSSVFIPLTFLVGVWGMNFEFMPEIHTEWGKKYGYLLAWGTIGLTALGIVLWMKRKRWW
;
A
#
# COMPACT_ATOMS: atom_id res chain seq x y z
N MET A 1 -0.81 -46.19 -2.69
CA MET A 1 -0.36 -46.46 -1.31
C MET A 1 0.75 -45.48 -0.97
N MET A 2 0.44 -44.38 -0.34
CA MET A 2 1.47 -43.45 0.16
C MET A 2 2.26 -44.12 1.26
N SER A 3 3.59 -44.01 1.20
CA SER A 3 4.50 -44.60 2.15
C SER A 3 4.28 -43.99 3.55
N ARG A 4 4.25 -44.81 4.62
CA ARG A 4 4.18 -44.39 6.03
C ARG A 4 5.21 -43.29 6.39
N HIS A 5 6.25 -43.14 5.61
CA HIS A 5 7.26 -42.07 5.72
C HIS A 5 6.77 -40.69 5.22
N GLN A 6 5.90 -40.64 4.21
CA GLN A 6 5.33 -39.39 3.71
C GLN A 6 4.26 -38.85 4.65
N GLU A 7 3.39 -39.72 5.18
CA GLU A 7 2.40 -39.31 6.20
C GLU A 7 3.04 -38.79 7.50
N ARG A 8 4.16 -39.39 7.92
CA ARG A 8 4.91 -38.86 9.07
C ARG A 8 5.51 -37.47 8.82
N ARG A 9 6.07 -37.24 7.63
CA ARG A 9 6.64 -35.95 7.26
C ARG A 9 5.57 -34.86 7.14
N GLU A 10 4.38 -35.18 6.65
CA GLU A 10 3.27 -34.22 6.61
C GLU A 10 2.76 -33.89 8.01
N LYS A 11 2.55 -34.87 8.87
CA LYS A 11 2.16 -34.63 10.27
C LYS A 11 3.20 -33.83 11.06
N ASP A 12 4.47 -34.01 10.79
CA ASP A 12 5.55 -33.27 11.44
C ASP A 12 5.60 -31.81 10.91
N LYS A 13 5.32 -31.58 9.62
CA LYS A 13 5.17 -30.23 9.04
C LYS A 13 3.96 -29.49 9.59
N GLU A 14 2.80 -30.14 9.70
CA GLU A 14 1.60 -29.55 10.31
C GLU A 14 1.81 -29.21 11.79
N ARG A 15 2.47 -30.07 12.54
CA ARG A 15 2.82 -29.81 13.95
C ARG A 15 3.77 -28.61 14.10
N ALA A 16 4.79 -28.54 13.23
CA ALA A 16 5.73 -27.42 13.22
C ALA A 16 5.02 -26.09 12.85
N ARG A 17 4.12 -26.11 11.85
CA ARG A 17 3.32 -24.97 11.43
C ARG A 17 2.40 -24.50 12.56
N SER A 18 1.66 -25.40 13.18
CA SER A 18 0.78 -25.11 14.33
C SER A 18 1.54 -24.61 15.57
N PHE A 19 2.79 -25.04 15.77
CA PHE A 19 3.63 -24.56 16.86
C PHE A 19 4.14 -23.14 16.61
N ILE A 20 4.56 -22.84 15.38
CA ILE A 20 5.03 -21.50 14.97
C ILE A 20 3.87 -20.50 15.05
N GLU A 21 2.69 -20.86 14.56
CA GLU A 21 1.49 -20.00 14.60
C GLU A 21 1.08 -19.68 16.05
N ARG A 22 1.04 -20.67 16.94
CA ARG A 22 0.74 -20.44 18.37
C ARG A 22 1.76 -19.52 19.05
N ARG A 23 3.02 -19.65 18.69
CA ARG A 23 4.09 -18.82 19.27
C ARG A 23 4.06 -17.39 18.74
N LEU A 24 3.71 -17.20 17.46
CA LEU A 24 3.46 -15.90 16.87
C LEU A 24 2.24 -15.20 17.47
N ASP A 25 1.16 -15.94 17.73
CA ASP A 25 -0.04 -15.40 18.36
C ASP A 25 0.18 -15.04 19.84
N ASP A 26 1.00 -15.79 20.55
CA ASP A 26 1.38 -15.45 21.93
C ASP A 26 2.29 -14.21 21.99
N LEU A 27 3.23 -14.10 21.04
CA LEU A 27 4.08 -12.91 20.89
C LEU A 27 3.25 -11.66 20.51
N ARG A 28 2.29 -11.80 19.60
CA ARG A 28 1.37 -10.73 19.20
C ARG A 28 0.52 -10.24 20.38
N ARG A 29 -0.03 -11.17 21.18
CA ARG A 29 -0.80 -10.82 22.40
C ARG A 29 0.06 -10.08 23.43
N ARG A 30 1.30 -10.52 23.64
CA ARG A 30 2.25 -9.88 24.59
C ARG A 30 2.69 -8.49 24.14
N LEU A 31 2.79 -8.27 22.83
CA LEU A 31 3.21 -6.99 22.23
C LEU A 31 2.03 -6.04 21.92
N GLY A 32 0.78 -6.45 22.22
CA GLY A 32 -0.41 -5.63 21.91
C GLY A 32 -0.66 -5.42 20.42
N LEU A 33 -0.01 -6.23 19.55
CA LEU A 33 -0.16 -6.12 18.11
C LEU A 33 -1.51 -6.71 17.70
N LYS A 34 -2.33 -5.91 17.01
CA LYS A 34 -3.55 -6.40 16.36
C LYS A 34 -3.21 -7.54 15.40
N GLN A 35 -4.11 -8.50 15.27
CA GLN A 35 -3.98 -9.55 14.23
C GLN A 35 -3.71 -8.89 12.87
N PRO A 36 -2.84 -9.48 12.03
CA PRO A 36 -2.70 -8.98 10.66
C PRO A 36 -4.09 -8.96 10.05
N SER A 37 -4.48 -7.83 9.51
CA SER A 37 -5.69 -7.73 8.69
C SER A 37 -5.67 -8.86 7.67
N LYS A 38 -6.84 -9.47 7.39
CA LYS A 38 -6.98 -10.46 6.31
C LYS A 38 -6.16 -10.00 5.09
N PRO A 39 -5.51 -10.94 4.36
CA PRO A 39 -4.86 -10.58 3.12
C PRO A 39 -5.83 -9.76 2.28
N LEU A 40 -5.33 -8.73 1.61
CA LEU A 40 -6.15 -7.92 0.72
C LEU A 40 -6.86 -8.82 -0.30
N PRO A 41 -8.07 -8.49 -0.73
CA PRO A 41 -8.62 -9.05 -1.95
C PRO A 41 -7.56 -8.87 -3.06
N GLY A 42 -7.07 -9.97 -3.63
CA GLY A 42 -5.94 -10.01 -4.57
C GLY A 42 -4.56 -10.33 -3.97
N GLU A 43 -4.39 -10.43 -2.64
CA GLU A 43 -3.28 -11.15 -1.99
C GLU A 43 -3.74 -12.53 -1.48
N ALA A 44 -4.64 -13.19 -2.21
CA ALA A 44 -4.99 -14.57 -1.92
C ALA A 44 -3.70 -15.39 -1.87
N ALA A 45 -3.50 -16.10 -0.76
CA ALA A 45 -2.40 -17.04 -0.65
C ALA A 45 -2.44 -17.94 -1.89
N TYR A 46 -1.32 -18.08 -2.58
CA TYR A 46 -1.19 -19.05 -3.66
C TYR A 46 -1.69 -20.40 -3.13
N ASP A 47 -2.78 -20.88 -3.70
CA ASP A 47 -3.26 -22.21 -3.40
C ASP A 47 -2.28 -23.19 -4.06
N ASP A 48 -1.62 -24.01 -3.27
CA ASP A 48 -0.68 -25.02 -3.78
C ASP A 48 -1.33 -25.96 -4.81
N THR A 49 -2.67 -26.02 -4.87
CA THR A 49 -3.43 -26.77 -5.88
C THR A 49 -3.43 -26.11 -7.27
N GLU A 50 -3.03 -24.84 -7.36
CA GLU A 50 -2.92 -24.10 -8.62
C GLU A 50 -1.56 -24.27 -9.31
N ILE A 51 -0.54 -24.73 -8.57
CA ILE A 51 0.80 -24.92 -9.10
C ILE A 51 0.80 -26.10 -10.09
N GLY A 52 1.14 -25.79 -11.37
CA GLY A 52 1.27 -26.82 -12.43
C GLY A 52 -0.02 -27.08 -13.21
N ARG A 53 -1.03 -26.21 -13.16
CA ARG A 53 -2.16 -26.22 -14.10
C ARG A 53 -1.68 -26.02 -15.51
N ALA A 54 -2.38 -26.64 -16.45
CA ALA A 54 -2.12 -26.41 -17.87
C ALA A 54 -2.57 -24.97 -18.26
N PRO A 55 -1.82 -24.26 -19.10
CA PRO A 55 -2.24 -22.95 -19.58
C PRO A 55 -3.65 -22.97 -20.19
N GLY A 56 -4.49 -22.01 -19.82
CA GLY A 56 -5.89 -21.94 -20.25
C GLY A 56 -6.86 -22.80 -19.44
N GLN A 57 -6.42 -23.46 -18.38
CA GLN A 57 -7.31 -24.21 -17.49
C GLN A 57 -7.91 -23.28 -16.43
N LEU A 58 -9.22 -23.04 -16.49
CA LEU A 58 -9.91 -22.18 -15.54
C LEU A 58 -9.95 -22.78 -14.12
N PRO A 59 -9.94 -21.94 -13.06
CA PRO A 59 -10.08 -22.38 -11.69
C PRO A 59 -11.43 -23.04 -11.45
N ALA A 60 -11.48 -23.99 -10.51
CA ALA A 60 -12.72 -24.69 -10.16
C ALA A 60 -13.70 -23.79 -9.36
N ALA A 61 -13.19 -22.76 -8.69
CA ALA A 61 -13.97 -21.77 -7.96
C ALA A 61 -13.46 -20.37 -8.30
N SER A 62 -14.33 -19.37 -8.16
CA SER A 62 -13.90 -17.97 -8.36
C SER A 62 -12.88 -17.57 -7.29
N PRO A 63 -11.76 -16.93 -7.68
CA PRO A 63 -10.81 -16.38 -6.72
C PRO A 63 -11.33 -15.11 -6.05
N PHE A 64 -12.48 -14.59 -6.50
CA PHE A 64 -13.06 -13.35 -6.03
C PHE A 64 -14.15 -13.60 -4.99
N GLU A 65 -14.08 -12.88 -3.87
CA GLU A 65 -15.14 -12.86 -2.87
C GLU A 65 -16.17 -11.78 -3.24
N SER A 66 -17.21 -12.11 -3.97
CA SER A 66 -18.35 -11.21 -4.20
C SER A 66 -19.54 -11.60 -3.32
N SER A 67 -20.15 -10.62 -2.67
CA SER A 67 -21.34 -10.82 -1.85
C SER A 67 -22.64 -10.83 -2.66
N SER A 68 -22.59 -10.41 -3.93
CA SER A 68 -23.74 -10.26 -4.81
C SER A 68 -23.66 -11.24 -5.98
N PRO A 69 -24.80 -11.78 -6.46
CA PRO A 69 -24.82 -12.62 -7.65
C PRO A 69 -24.33 -11.83 -8.87
N THR A 70 -23.74 -12.52 -9.84
CA THR A 70 -23.28 -11.90 -11.08
C THR A 70 -24.43 -11.20 -11.82
N ARG A 71 -24.19 -9.98 -12.26
CA ARG A 71 -25.13 -9.17 -13.04
C ARG A 71 -24.46 -8.68 -14.33
N PHE A 72 -25.26 -8.52 -15.37
CA PHE A 72 -24.85 -8.02 -16.66
C PHE A 72 -25.49 -6.67 -16.92
N ARG A 73 -24.67 -5.66 -17.18
CA ARG A 73 -25.15 -4.36 -17.62
C ARG A 73 -24.62 -4.12 -19.02
N ILE A 74 -25.54 -3.89 -19.95
CA ILE A 74 -25.22 -3.82 -21.38
C ILE A 74 -25.63 -2.46 -21.92
N HIS A 75 -24.70 -1.83 -22.60
CA HIS A 75 -24.92 -0.61 -23.36
C HIS A 75 -24.79 -0.93 -24.86
N CYS A 76 -25.91 -0.88 -25.56
CA CYS A 76 -25.92 -0.95 -27.03
C CYS A 76 -26.11 0.45 -27.57
N TYR A 77 -25.18 0.92 -28.39
CA TYR A 77 -25.25 2.28 -28.90
C TYR A 77 -24.67 2.42 -30.31
N ASP A 78 -25.14 3.47 -30.97
CA ASP A 78 -24.60 4.03 -32.18
C ASP A 78 -24.55 5.57 -32.05
N GLU A 79 -24.24 6.31 -33.11
CA GLU A 79 -24.17 7.78 -33.06
C GLU A 79 -25.46 8.43 -32.56
N ASN A 80 -26.62 7.83 -32.85
CA ASN A 80 -27.96 8.42 -32.64
C ASN A 80 -28.69 7.79 -31.45
N THR A 81 -28.48 6.51 -31.19
CA THR A 81 -29.26 5.74 -30.22
C THR A 81 -28.38 5.15 -29.13
N CYS A 82 -28.94 4.99 -27.94
CA CYS A 82 -28.35 4.29 -26.83
C CYS A 82 -29.44 3.56 -26.06
N LYS A 83 -29.25 2.27 -25.85
CA LYS A 83 -30.10 1.46 -24.96
C LYS A 83 -29.25 0.84 -23.89
N MET A 84 -29.73 0.84 -22.68
CA MET A 84 -29.11 0.18 -21.54
C MET A 84 -30.08 -0.87 -20.99
N GLU A 85 -29.59 -2.08 -20.80
CA GLU A 85 -30.31 -3.20 -20.22
C GLU A 85 -29.48 -3.79 -19.07
N GLU A 86 -30.17 -4.24 -18.01
CA GLU A 86 -29.54 -4.93 -16.90
C GLU A 86 -30.30 -6.22 -16.60
N PHE A 87 -29.60 -7.35 -16.49
CA PHE A 87 -30.18 -8.66 -16.20
C PHE A 87 -29.15 -9.58 -15.53
N SER A 88 -29.63 -10.72 -15.01
CA SER A 88 -28.77 -11.74 -14.40
C SER A 88 -28.80 -13.08 -15.15
N ASP A 89 -29.52 -13.17 -16.24
CA ASP A 89 -29.63 -14.37 -17.04
C ASP A 89 -28.42 -14.50 -17.98
N LEU A 90 -27.60 -15.52 -17.77
CA LEU A 90 -26.36 -15.76 -18.51
C LEU A 90 -26.64 -16.11 -19.98
N ASP A 91 -27.71 -16.85 -20.28
CA ASP A 91 -28.04 -17.25 -21.65
C ASP A 91 -28.50 -16.06 -22.50
N ALA A 92 -29.00 -15.01 -21.89
CA ALA A 92 -29.44 -13.79 -22.55
C ALA A 92 -28.26 -13.02 -23.23
N ILE A 93 -27.03 -13.24 -22.80
CA ILE A 93 -25.81 -12.57 -23.33
C ILE A 93 -25.57 -12.92 -24.80
N GLY A 94 -25.85 -14.14 -25.21
CA GLY A 94 -25.63 -14.58 -26.59
C GLY A 94 -26.35 -13.72 -27.65
N ARG A 95 -27.41 -13.01 -27.29
CA ARG A 95 -28.15 -12.10 -28.20
C ARG A 95 -27.31 -10.91 -28.69
N TYR A 96 -26.26 -10.58 -27.96
CA TYR A 96 -25.41 -9.42 -28.24
C TYR A 96 -24.14 -9.78 -29.04
N ALA A 97 -23.81 -11.08 -29.15
CA ALA A 97 -22.61 -11.56 -29.88
C ALA A 97 -22.62 -11.27 -31.39
N GLY A 98 -23.62 -10.84 -32.02
CA GLY A 98 -23.72 -10.48 -33.44
C GLY A 98 -24.38 -9.12 -33.63
N HIS A 99 -24.44 -8.28 -32.62
CA HIS A 99 -25.11 -6.99 -32.70
C HIS A 99 -24.39 -6.06 -33.68
N PRO A 100 -25.09 -5.39 -34.63
CA PRO A 100 -24.47 -4.58 -35.64
C PRO A 100 -23.87 -3.26 -35.17
N GLY A 101 -24.36 -2.75 -34.01
CA GLY A 101 -23.84 -1.53 -33.36
C GLY A 101 -22.76 -1.85 -32.32
N MET A 102 -22.26 -0.82 -31.68
CA MET A 102 -21.31 -0.96 -30.58
C MET A 102 -21.98 -1.51 -29.34
N VAL A 103 -21.39 -2.54 -28.73
CA VAL A 103 -21.87 -3.17 -27.49
C VAL A 103 -20.80 -3.08 -26.41
N TRP A 104 -21.18 -2.53 -25.26
CA TRP A 104 -20.38 -2.62 -24.05
C TRP A 104 -21.11 -3.48 -23.02
N ILE A 105 -20.46 -4.58 -22.62
CA ILE A 105 -20.96 -5.51 -21.62
C ILE A 105 -20.13 -5.36 -20.36
N GLN A 106 -20.78 -5.03 -19.25
CA GLN A 106 -20.19 -5.07 -17.92
C GLN A 106 -20.66 -6.34 -17.20
N VAL A 107 -19.71 -7.22 -16.86
CA VAL A 107 -19.93 -8.41 -16.05
C VAL A 107 -19.58 -8.05 -14.62
N LEU A 108 -20.59 -7.82 -13.78
CA LEU A 108 -20.44 -7.29 -12.42
C LEU A 108 -20.52 -8.43 -11.39
N GLY A 109 -19.45 -8.61 -10.60
CA GLY A 109 -19.38 -9.61 -9.54
C GLY A 109 -19.17 -11.03 -10.08
N ILE A 110 -17.93 -11.40 -10.38
CA ILE A 110 -17.59 -12.74 -10.89
C ILE A 110 -17.55 -13.73 -9.72
N THR A 111 -18.71 -14.32 -9.41
CA THR A 111 -18.82 -15.32 -8.34
C THR A 111 -18.58 -16.75 -8.81
N ASP A 112 -18.76 -17.01 -10.13
CA ASP A 112 -18.62 -18.33 -10.74
C ASP A 112 -17.73 -18.23 -11.98
N PRO A 113 -16.64 -19.03 -12.08
CA PRO A 113 -15.81 -19.10 -13.29
C PRO A 113 -16.58 -19.49 -14.55
N GLN A 114 -17.68 -20.22 -14.42
CA GLN A 114 -18.54 -20.60 -15.54
C GLN A 114 -19.10 -19.39 -16.28
N VAL A 115 -19.33 -18.28 -15.58
CA VAL A 115 -19.77 -17.02 -16.21
C VAL A 115 -18.74 -16.53 -17.25
N VAL A 116 -17.46 -16.52 -16.88
CA VAL A 116 -16.38 -16.10 -17.78
C VAL A 116 -16.27 -17.08 -18.97
N HIS A 117 -16.44 -18.38 -18.72
CA HIS A 117 -16.38 -19.40 -19.75
C HIS A 117 -17.53 -19.26 -20.78
N VAL A 118 -18.76 -19.08 -20.31
CA VAL A 118 -19.92 -18.94 -21.20
C VAL A 118 -19.84 -17.63 -22.00
N VAL A 119 -19.50 -16.51 -21.36
CA VAL A 119 -19.26 -15.26 -22.07
C VAL A 119 -18.13 -15.43 -23.10
N GLY A 120 -17.04 -16.11 -22.69
CA GLY A 120 -15.92 -16.40 -23.58
C GLY A 120 -16.32 -17.23 -24.82
N ALA A 121 -17.21 -18.20 -24.65
CA ALA A 121 -17.73 -19.02 -25.75
C ALA A 121 -18.59 -18.20 -26.74
N PHE A 122 -19.43 -17.27 -26.24
CA PHE A 122 -20.26 -16.42 -27.09
C PHE A 122 -19.43 -15.38 -27.90
N PHE A 123 -18.36 -14.86 -27.31
CA PHE A 123 -17.56 -13.78 -27.90
C PHE A 123 -16.19 -14.26 -28.42
N ASP A 124 -16.00 -15.58 -28.51
CA ASP A 124 -14.75 -16.21 -28.97
C ASP A 124 -13.51 -15.67 -28.25
N ILE A 125 -13.60 -15.54 -26.90
CA ILE A 125 -12.48 -15.12 -26.07
C ILE A 125 -11.54 -16.31 -25.84
N PRO A 126 -10.24 -16.20 -26.17
CA PRO A 126 -9.27 -17.27 -25.96
C PRO A 126 -9.20 -17.71 -24.49
N MET A 127 -8.97 -19.01 -24.26
CA MET A 127 -8.92 -19.58 -22.91
C MET A 127 -7.86 -18.93 -22.02
N LEU A 128 -6.72 -18.52 -22.59
CA LEU A 128 -5.69 -17.78 -21.83
C LEU A 128 -6.20 -16.43 -21.33
N ALA A 129 -6.94 -15.67 -22.16
CA ALA A 129 -7.54 -14.42 -21.75
C ALA A 129 -8.63 -14.63 -20.67
N GLN A 130 -9.39 -15.75 -20.75
CA GLN A 130 -10.35 -16.11 -19.69
C GLN A 130 -9.66 -16.46 -18.37
N GLU A 131 -8.52 -17.17 -18.43
CA GLU A 131 -7.69 -17.46 -17.25
C GLU A 131 -7.20 -16.17 -16.60
N ASP A 132 -6.74 -15.20 -17.39
CA ASP A 132 -6.27 -13.91 -16.91
C ASP A 132 -7.36 -13.10 -16.20
N VAL A 133 -8.58 -13.14 -16.72
CA VAL A 133 -9.76 -12.53 -16.06
C VAL A 133 -9.98 -13.13 -14.67
N LEU A 134 -9.75 -14.43 -14.50
CA LEU A 134 -9.96 -15.17 -13.25
C LEU A 134 -8.70 -15.23 -12.35
N THR A 135 -7.60 -14.60 -12.72
CA THR A 135 -6.39 -14.57 -11.89
C THR A 135 -6.37 -13.32 -11.02
N SER A 136 -6.72 -13.46 -9.73
CA SER A 136 -6.86 -12.33 -8.79
C SER A 136 -5.55 -11.61 -8.43
N THR A 137 -4.40 -12.26 -8.67
CA THR A 137 -3.06 -11.73 -8.35
C THR A 137 -2.37 -11.06 -9.54
N SER A 138 -3.09 -10.91 -10.66
CA SER A 138 -2.51 -10.34 -11.87
C SER A 138 -2.02 -8.92 -11.64
N ARG A 139 -0.76 -8.68 -12.05
CA ARG A 139 -0.25 -7.31 -12.21
C ARG A 139 -0.97 -6.65 -13.39
N PRO A 140 -1.14 -5.33 -13.39
CA PRO A 140 -1.59 -4.62 -14.59
C PRO A 140 -0.81 -5.08 -15.81
N LYS A 141 -1.52 -5.48 -16.85
CA LYS A 141 -0.94 -5.99 -18.11
C LYS A 141 -1.82 -5.69 -19.31
N PHE A 142 -1.19 -5.60 -20.47
CA PHE A 142 -1.82 -5.49 -21.76
C PHE A 142 -1.35 -6.65 -22.64
N GLU A 143 -2.27 -7.33 -23.30
CA GLU A 143 -1.97 -8.47 -24.18
C GLU A 143 -2.85 -8.44 -25.45
N GLU A 144 -2.28 -8.89 -26.55
CA GLU A 144 -3.00 -9.14 -27.79
C GLU A 144 -3.37 -10.63 -27.92
N HIS A 145 -4.59 -10.87 -28.37
CA HIS A 145 -5.12 -12.19 -28.62
C HIS A 145 -5.77 -12.22 -30.02
N GLY A 146 -4.94 -12.17 -31.08
CA GLY A 146 -5.39 -12.12 -32.47
C GLY A 146 -6.07 -10.80 -32.83
N ASP A 147 -7.38 -10.80 -33.06
CA ASP A 147 -8.18 -9.61 -33.35
C ASP A 147 -8.71 -8.89 -32.09
N LYS A 148 -8.32 -9.35 -30.94
CA LYS A 148 -8.78 -8.86 -29.63
C LYS A 148 -7.61 -8.34 -28.82
N ILE A 149 -7.89 -7.36 -27.96
CA ILE A 149 -6.94 -6.83 -27.00
C ILE A 149 -7.51 -6.97 -25.59
N LEU A 150 -6.66 -7.31 -24.62
CA LEU A 150 -6.97 -7.46 -23.21
C LEU A 150 -6.12 -6.48 -22.41
N ALA A 151 -6.75 -5.76 -21.49
CA ALA A 151 -6.05 -5.07 -20.40
C ALA A 151 -6.60 -5.55 -19.05
N VAL A 152 -5.70 -5.86 -18.13
CA VAL A 152 -6.02 -6.17 -16.74
C VAL A 152 -5.44 -5.07 -15.86
N ALA A 153 -6.28 -4.42 -15.05
CA ALA A 153 -5.86 -3.37 -14.13
C ALA A 153 -6.67 -3.44 -12.83
N ARG A 154 -6.35 -2.59 -11.87
CA ARG A 154 -7.12 -2.51 -10.61
C ARG A 154 -7.69 -1.13 -10.41
N ALA A 155 -9.00 -1.06 -10.18
CA ALA A 155 -9.64 0.15 -9.68
C ALA A 155 -9.34 0.26 -8.18
N VAL A 156 -8.71 1.35 -7.76
CA VAL A 156 -8.31 1.58 -6.35
C VAL A 156 -9.27 2.56 -5.70
N ARG A 157 -9.59 2.31 -4.43
CA ARG A 157 -10.27 3.24 -3.54
C ARG A 157 -9.62 3.20 -2.17
N ILE A 158 -9.34 4.37 -1.61
CA ILE A 158 -8.83 4.53 -0.26
C ILE A 158 -9.96 5.10 0.60
N GLY A 159 -10.35 4.38 1.64
CA GLY A 159 -11.25 4.91 2.66
C GLY A 159 -10.46 5.75 3.66
N VAL A 160 -10.99 6.91 4.05
CA VAL A 160 -10.34 7.85 4.98
C VAL A 160 -9.99 7.20 6.33
N GLU A 161 -10.72 6.18 6.75
CA GLU A 161 -10.51 5.45 8.01
C GLU A 161 -9.90 4.04 7.81
N GLU A 162 -9.65 3.63 6.56
CA GLU A 162 -9.19 2.27 6.29
C GLU A 162 -7.67 2.22 6.15
N ASP A 163 -7.04 1.39 6.97
CA ASP A 163 -5.59 1.12 6.93
C ASP A 163 -5.12 0.50 5.60
N THR A 164 -6.04 0.19 4.70
CA THR A 164 -5.73 -0.56 3.49
C THR A 164 -6.55 -0.06 2.30
N PRO A 165 -5.89 0.32 1.18
CA PRO A 165 -6.59 0.59 -0.05
C PRO A 165 -7.44 -0.62 -0.45
N ARG A 166 -8.73 -0.41 -0.69
CA ARG A 166 -9.56 -1.41 -1.37
C ARG A 166 -9.38 -1.26 -2.86
N GLY A 167 -9.34 -2.35 -3.55
CA GLY A 167 -9.26 -2.34 -5.00
C GLY A 167 -9.92 -3.57 -5.57
N GLN A 168 -10.58 -3.42 -6.72
CA GLN A 168 -11.10 -4.53 -7.47
C GLN A 168 -10.33 -4.70 -8.77
N GLN A 169 -10.17 -5.94 -9.20
CA GLN A 169 -9.64 -6.23 -10.52
C GLN A 169 -10.69 -5.90 -11.57
N ILE A 170 -10.24 -5.23 -12.61
CA ILE A 170 -11.02 -4.95 -13.81
C ILE A 170 -10.23 -5.51 -14.99
N SER A 171 -10.86 -6.42 -15.74
CA SER A 171 -10.30 -6.93 -16.99
C SER A 171 -11.16 -6.43 -18.14
N VAL A 172 -10.56 -5.75 -19.09
CA VAL A 172 -11.26 -5.17 -20.24
C VAL A 172 -10.77 -5.87 -21.51
N ILE A 173 -11.71 -6.50 -22.25
CA ILE A 173 -11.43 -7.13 -23.54
C ILE A 173 -12.19 -6.36 -24.61
N ALA A 174 -11.51 -6.00 -25.68
CA ALA A 174 -12.11 -5.30 -26.81
C ALA A 174 -11.88 -6.07 -28.11
N ALA A 175 -12.91 -6.03 -28.96
CA ALA A 175 -12.88 -6.45 -30.35
C ALA A 175 -13.55 -5.39 -31.21
N GLN A 176 -13.73 -5.65 -32.53
CA GLN A 176 -14.18 -4.63 -33.50
C GLN A 176 -15.49 -3.92 -33.09
N ASN A 177 -16.50 -4.66 -32.60
CA ASN A 177 -17.86 -4.16 -32.35
C ASN A 177 -18.29 -4.23 -30.88
N TRP A 178 -17.44 -4.77 -30.02
CA TRP A 178 -17.78 -4.92 -28.62
C TRP A 178 -16.60 -4.70 -27.69
N VAL A 179 -16.93 -4.28 -26.46
CA VAL A 179 -16.01 -4.25 -25.32
C VAL A 179 -16.70 -4.99 -24.17
N ILE A 180 -15.98 -5.85 -23.49
CA ILE A 180 -16.45 -6.54 -22.28
C ILE A 180 -15.54 -6.14 -21.13
N SER A 181 -16.12 -5.62 -20.07
CA SER A 181 -15.41 -5.36 -18.82
C SER A 181 -15.88 -6.33 -17.75
N PHE A 182 -14.94 -7.11 -17.22
CA PHE A 182 -15.16 -8.04 -16.11
C PHE A 182 -14.75 -7.37 -14.80
N HIS A 183 -15.65 -7.38 -13.82
CA HIS A 183 -15.48 -6.72 -12.54
C HIS A 183 -15.48 -7.75 -11.41
N GLU A 184 -14.48 -7.72 -10.55
CA GLU A 184 -14.36 -8.59 -9.38
C GLU A 184 -15.61 -8.49 -8.48
N ASN A 185 -16.15 -7.28 -8.32
CA ASN A 185 -17.37 -7.01 -7.54
C ASN A 185 -18.33 -6.08 -8.31
N ASP A 186 -19.42 -5.67 -7.68
CA ASP A 186 -20.47 -4.83 -8.29
C ASP A 186 -20.28 -3.31 -8.05
N GLU A 187 -19.10 -2.88 -7.59
CA GLU A 187 -18.79 -1.46 -7.40
C GLU A 187 -18.84 -0.71 -8.74
N LYS A 188 -19.51 0.42 -8.74
CA LYS A 188 -19.70 1.25 -9.94
C LYS A 188 -18.46 2.08 -10.27
N VAL A 189 -17.55 1.49 -11.03
CA VAL A 189 -16.28 2.12 -11.42
C VAL A 189 -16.47 3.09 -12.58
N PHE A 190 -17.35 2.76 -13.54
CA PHE A 190 -17.45 3.42 -14.83
C PHE A 190 -18.70 4.28 -15.02
N GLU A 191 -19.34 4.75 -13.94
CA GLU A 191 -20.53 5.63 -14.04
C GLU A 191 -20.29 6.88 -14.89
N ALA A 192 -19.08 7.43 -14.88
CA ALA A 192 -18.73 8.59 -15.70
C ALA A 192 -18.77 8.27 -17.19
N VAL A 193 -18.26 7.07 -17.58
CA VAL A 193 -18.29 6.58 -18.98
C VAL A 193 -19.71 6.26 -19.39
N GLU A 194 -20.50 5.57 -18.54
CA GLU A 194 -21.92 5.29 -18.78
C GLU A 194 -22.70 6.59 -19.07
N ARG A 195 -22.47 7.61 -18.25
CA ARG A 195 -23.11 8.95 -18.42
C ARG A 195 -22.68 9.61 -19.73
N ARG A 196 -21.39 9.55 -20.09
CA ARG A 196 -20.89 10.07 -21.39
C ARG A 196 -21.56 9.37 -22.57
N ILE A 197 -21.75 8.06 -22.49
CA ILE A 197 -22.48 7.28 -23.50
C ILE A 197 -23.95 7.71 -23.55
N ALA A 198 -24.64 7.78 -22.41
CA ALA A 198 -26.06 8.13 -22.34
C ALA A 198 -26.33 9.55 -22.88
N GLU A 199 -25.49 10.51 -22.52
CA GLU A 199 -25.65 11.93 -22.89
C GLU A 199 -25.00 12.29 -24.24
N ASN A 200 -24.41 11.33 -24.96
CA ASN A 200 -23.67 11.55 -26.21
C ASN A 200 -22.59 12.63 -26.10
N LYS A 201 -21.82 12.62 -24.99
CA LYS A 201 -20.78 13.61 -24.75
C LYS A 201 -19.44 13.20 -25.35
N GLY A 202 -18.82 14.11 -26.07
CA GLY A 202 -17.52 13.91 -26.72
C GLY A 202 -17.62 12.98 -27.94
N ASN A 203 -16.61 12.11 -28.11
CA ASN A 203 -16.50 11.24 -29.27
C ASN A 203 -16.92 9.78 -28.99
N ILE A 204 -17.44 9.48 -27.81
CA ILE A 204 -17.60 8.11 -27.33
C ILE A 204 -18.57 7.28 -28.18
N ARG A 205 -19.59 7.90 -28.80
CA ARG A 205 -20.50 7.22 -29.71
C ARG A 205 -20.06 7.23 -31.17
N LYS A 206 -19.14 8.12 -31.53
CA LYS A 206 -18.67 8.30 -32.91
C LYS A 206 -17.50 7.41 -33.24
N TRP A 207 -16.76 6.96 -32.24
CA TRP A 207 -15.55 6.19 -32.40
C TRP A 207 -15.79 4.73 -31.98
N HIS A 208 -14.94 3.84 -32.50
CA HIS A 208 -15.08 2.39 -32.35
C HIS A 208 -14.62 1.89 -30.96
N ALA A 209 -14.61 0.57 -30.80
CA ALA A 209 -14.28 -0.13 -29.57
C ALA A 209 -12.96 0.33 -28.92
N GLY A 210 -11.95 0.68 -29.70
CA GLY A 210 -10.67 1.18 -29.19
C GLY A 210 -10.79 2.45 -28.38
N TYR A 211 -11.68 3.39 -28.75
CA TYR A 211 -11.90 4.58 -27.95
C TYR A 211 -12.63 4.30 -26.63
N LEU A 212 -13.59 3.37 -26.64
CA LEU A 212 -14.22 2.92 -25.41
C LEU A 212 -13.20 2.20 -24.51
N PHE A 213 -12.38 1.31 -25.06
CA PHE A 213 -11.30 0.64 -24.36
C PHE A 213 -10.35 1.65 -23.70
N TYR A 214 -9.87 2.64 -24.47
CA TYR A 214 -9.10 3.76 -23.93
C TYR A 214 -9.86 4.46 -22.78
N SER A 215 -11.13 4.84 -22.98
CA SER A 215 -11.91 5.61 -21.99
C SER A 215 -12.11 4.84 -20.67
N LEU A 216 -12.16 3.51 -20.72
CA LEU A 216 -12.22 2.69 -19.51
C LEU A 216 -10.88 2.67 -18.78
N LEU A 217 -9.77 2.53 -19.49
CA LEU A 217 -8.43 2.60 -18.90
C LEU A 217 -8.12 3.99 -18.34
N ASP A 218 -8.49 5.04 -19.05
CA ASP A 218 -8.39 6.43 -18.63
C ASP A 218 -9.10 6.66 -17.29
N THR A 219 -10.32 6.14 -17.15
CA THR A 219 -11.05 6.21 -15.88
C THR A 219 -10.30 5.50 -14.73
N LEU A 220 -9.61 4.39 -15.00
CA LEU A 220 -8.84 3.67 -13.96
C LEU A 220 -7.57 4.45 -13.55
N VAL A 221 -6.89 5.05 -14.52
CA VAL A 221 -5.71 5.88 -14.27
C VAL A 221 -6.10 7.17 -13.53
N ASP A 222 -7.18 7.84 -13.95
CA ASP A 222 -7.69 9.03 -13.28
C ASP A 222 -8.10 8.76 -11.82
N ARG A 223 -8.73 7.61 -11.56
CA ARG A 223 -9.05 7.19 -10.19
C ARG A 223 -7.79 7.00 -9.35
N LEU A 224 -6.75 6.38 -9.91
CA LEU A 224 -5.48 6.23 -9.21
C LEU A 224 -4.85 7.61 -8.94
N LEU A 225 -4.83 8.49 -9.93
CA LEU A 225 -4.28 9.85 -9.81
C LEU A 225 -5.01 10.64 -8.73
N TYR A 226 -6.34 10.60 -8.71
CA TYR A 226 -7.14 11.24 -7.66
C TYR A 226 -6.79 10.71 -6.26
N GLN A 227 -6.63 9.39 -6.11
CA GLN A 227 -6.25 8.80 -4.82
C GLN A 227 -4.83 9.19 -4.38
N THR A 228 -3.93 9.45 -5.33
CA THR A 228 -2.59 9.96 -4.99
C THR A 228 -2.64 11.39 -4.48
N GLU A 229 -3.53 12.23 -5.01
CA GLU A 229 -3.75 13.60 -4.52
C GLU A 229 -4.26 13.61 -3.08
N GLU A 230 -5.26 12.80 -2.76
CA GLU A 230 -5.78 12.68 -1.39
C GLU A 230 -4.69 12.26 -0.37
N ILE A 231 -3.75 11.41 -0.80
CA ILE A 231 -2.63 10.99 0.06
C ILE A 231 -1.59 12.10 0.22
N GLU A 232 -1.24 12.80 -0.85
CA GLU A 232 -0.33 13.95 -0.77
C GLU A 232 -0.88 15.02 0.18
N ASP A 233 -2.18 15.33 0.11
CA ASP A 233 -2.83 16.26 1.01
C ASP A 233 -2.71 15.80 2.47
N ALA A 234 -3.01 14.52 2.75
CA ALA A 234 -2.89 13.96 4.10
C ALA A 234 -1.44 13.97 4.63
N ILE A 235 -0.45 13.72 3.77
CA ILE A 235 0.97 13.80 4.14
C ILE A 235 1.37 15.25 4.43
N THR A 236 0.90 16.20 3.63
CA THR A 236 1.18 17.62 3.83
C THR A 236 0.59 18.14 5.15
N GLU A 237 -0.64 17.76 5.48
CA GLU A 237 -1.24 18.09 6.78
C GLU A 237 -0.45 17.50 7.96
N LEU A 238 0.03 16.25 7.81
CA LEU A 238 0.85 15.59 8.81
C LEU A 238 2.21 16.30 8.98
N GLU A 239 2.90 16.63 7.88
CA GLU A 239 4.17 17.38 7.89
C GLU A 239 4.00 18.74 8.58
N ASP A 240 2.96 19.48 8.25
CA ASP A 240 2.61 20.75 8.85
C ASP A 240 2.41 20.64 10.37
N SER A 241 1.73 19.58 10.83
CA SER A 241 1.50 19.36 12.27
C SER A 241 2.80 19.08 13.03
N ILE A 242 3.71 18.31 12.41
CA ILE A 242 5.03 17.99 12.95
C ILE A 242 5.91 19.24 13.04
N LEU A 243 5.94 20.07 11.98
CA LEU A 243 6.77 21.29 11.91
C LEU A 243 6.29 22.37 12.88
N LYS A 244 4.98 22.46 13.12
CA LYS A 244 4.40 23.40 14.12
C LYS A 244 4.70 23.01 15.56
N GLY A 245 5.31 21.83 15.79
CA GLY A 245 5.72 21.37 17.13
C GLY A 245 4.53 21.07 18.03
N THR A 246 3.37 20.80 17.48
CA THR A 246 2.25 20.27 18.25
C THR A 246 2.63 18.87 18.71
N ASP A 247 2.65 18.63 20.03
CA ASP A 247 2.92 17.29 20.60
C ASP A 247 1.82 16.24 20.22
N ASP A 248 0.89 16.60 19.37
CA ASP A 248 -0.38 15.91 19.08
C ASP A 248 -0.32 15.05 17.82
N TRP A 249 0.85 14.92 17.16
CA TRP A 249 0.96 14.05 15.98
C TRP A 249 1.31 12.61 16.39
N ASP A 250 0.67 11.65 15.72
CA ASP A 250 0.85 10.23 16.02
C ASP A 250 1.77 9.56 14.97
N LEU A 251 2.88 8.98 15.45
CA LEU A 251 3.78 8.18 14.60
C LEU A 251 3.05 7.02 13.92
N ASN A 252 1.96 6.50 14.51
CA ASN A 252 1.15 5.46 13.88
C ASN A 252 0.54 5.94 12.57
N GLU A 253 0.23 7.24 12.43
CA GLU A 253 -0.29 7.82 11.22
C GLU A 253 0.75 7.81 10.09
N VAL A 254 2.01 8.12 10.39
CA VAL A 254 3.12 7.99 9.44
C VAL A 254 3.22 6.54 8.94
N TYR A 255 3.14 5.57 9.85
CA TYR A 255 3.17 4.15 9.47
C TYR A 255 1.93 3.72 8.69
N ARG A 256 0.76 4.26 8.99
CA ARG A 256 -0.47 4.01 8.25
C ARG A 256 -0.34 4.49 6.80
N LEU A 257 0.02 5.76 6.60
CA LEU A 257 0.22 6.35 5.28
C LEU A 257 1.31 5.62 4.50
N LYS A 258 2.42 5.25 5.16
CA LYS A 258 3.48 4.45 4.51
C LYS A 258 2.97 3.11 3.99
N ARG A 259 2.13 2.39 4.75
CA ARG A 259 1.53 1.13 4.28
C ARG A 259 0.66 1.36 3.03
N VAL A 260 -0.14 2.42 3.04
CA VAL A 260 -0.98 2.80 1.90
C VAL A 260 -0.13 3.12 0.67
N VAL A 261 0.88 3.99 0.82
CA VAL A 261 1.77 4.41 -0.27
C VAL A 261 2.53 3.22 -0.87
N VAL A 262 3.06 2.31 -0.04
CA VAL A 262 3.73 1.09 -0.52
C VAL A 262 2.79 0.21 -1.35
N ARG A 263 1.52 0.12 -0.98
CA ARG A 263 0.54 -0.67 -1.75
C ARG A 263 0.18 0.01 -3.06
N LEU A 264 -0.01 1.33 -3.06
CA LEU A 264 -0.25 2.08 -4.30
C LEU A 264 0.93 2.00 -5.26
N SER A 265 2.16 2.05 -4.77
CA SER A 265 3.37 1.91 -5.59
C SER A 265 3.40 0.56 -6.33
N ARG A 266 2.94 -0.52 -5.69
CA ARG A 266 2.82 -1.85 -6.32
C ARG A 266 1.79 -1.92 -7.45
N LEU A 267 0.85 -0.97 -7.49
CA LEU A 267 -0.17 -0.88 -8.53
C LEU A 267 0.19 0.14 -9.61
N ALA A 268 0.69 1.31 -9.20
CA ALA A 268 0.98 2.42 -10.10
C ALA A 268 2.12 2.10 -11.07
N GLN A 269 3.21 1.52 -10.57
CA GLN A 269 4.36 1.23 -11.42
C GLN A 269 4.04 0.21 -12.54
N PRO A 270 3.40 -0.95 -12.26
CA PRO A 270 2.99 -1.87 -13.33
C PRO A 270 1.92 -1.28 -14.25
N LEU A 271 1.03 -0.41 -13.74
CA LEU A 271 0.02 0.27 -14.56
C LEU A 271 0.69 1.22 -15.55
N LYS A 272 1.66 2.02 -15.10
CA LYS A 272 2.46 2.88 -15.98
C LYS A 272 3.20 2.06 -17.04
N ASP A 273 3.82 0.93 -16.66
CA ASP A 273 4.53 0.06 -17.59
C ASP A 273 3.57 -0.53 -18.62
N MET A 274 2.36 -0.96 -18.22
CA MET A 274 1.30 -1.43 -19.11
C MET A 274 0.87 -0.35 -20.10
N VAL A 275 0.60 0.88 -19.62
CA VAL A 275 0.18 1.99 -20.47
C VAL A 275 1.29 2.42 -21.43
N SER A 276 2.55 2.35 -21.02
CA SER A 276 3.70 2.59 -21.90
C SER A 276 3.76 1.60 -23.05
N VAL A 277 3.45 0.32 -22.81
CA VAL A 277 3.35 -0.68 -23.89
C VAL A 277 2.19 -0.33 -24.83
N LEU A 278 1.02 0.01 -24.24
CA LEU A 278 -0.19 0.33 -25.00
C LEU A 278 -0.01 1.56 -25.90
N GLU A 279 0.69 2.61 -25.46
CA GLU A 279 0.95 3.83 -26.23
C GLU A 279 1.69 3.56 -27.54
N HIS A 280 2.61 2.58 -27.53
CA HIS A 280 3.45 2.25 -28.67
C HIS A 280 2.94 1.05 -29.48
N TYR A 281 1.76 0.51 -29.12
CA TYR A 281 1.26 -0.72 -29.69
C TYR A 281 0.44 -0.46 -30.96
N GLU A 282 0.85 -1.07 -32.08
CA GLU A 282 0.13 -0.99 -33.36
C GLU A 282 -0.91 -2.11 -33.45
N HIS A 283 -2.19 -1.76 -33.43
CA HIS A 283 -3.30 -2.70 -33.57
C HIS A 283 -4.48 -2.05 -34.33
N PRO A 284 -5.26 -2.80 -35.14
CA PRO A 284 -6.41 -2.24 -35.88
C PRO A 284 -7.47 -1.58 -34.98
N LEU A 285 -7.60 -1.99 -33.72
CA LEU A 285 -8.49 -1.37 -32.74
C LEU A 285 -7.94 -0.05 -32.17
N LEU A 286 -6.66 0.22 -32.35
CA LEU A 286 -5.94 1.39 -31.83
C LEU A 286 -5.39 2.22 -33.01
N PRO A 287 -6.26 2.84 -33.82
CA PRO A 287 -5.81 3.64 -34.94
C PRO A 287 -5.03 4.87 -34.48
N SER A 288 -4.17 5.41 -35.36
CA SER A 288 -3.32 6.58 -35.06
C SER A 288 -4.09 7.83 -34.61
N SER A 289 -5.40 7.89 -34.88
CA SER A 289 -6.28 8.94 -34.32
C SER A 289 -6.41 8.86 -32.78
N LEU A 290 -6.07 7.72 -32.16
CA LEU A 290 -6.03 7.54 -30.70
C LEU A 290 -4.68 7.89 -30.07
N ASP A 291 -3.60 8.06 -30.83
CA ASP A 291 -2.25 8.28 -30.31
C ASP A 291 -2.17 9.45 -29.32
N ILE A 292 -2.89 10.53 -29.61
CA ILE A 292 -2.91 11.70 -28.73
C ILE A 292 -3.56 11.39 -27.38
N TYR A 293 -4.58 10.54 -27.37
CA TYR A 293 -5.28 10.11 -26.16
C TYR A 293 -4.47 9.08 -25.37
N LEU A 294 -3.79 8.15 -26.04
CA LEU A 294 -2.91 7.17 -25.41
C LEU A 294 -1.69 7.83 -24.78
N ARG A 295 -1.16 8.86 -25.42
CA ARG A 295 -0.08 9.68 -24.86
C ARG A 295 -0.53 10.43 -23.60
N ASP A 296 -1.72 11.04 -23.60
CA ASP A 296 -2.28 11.71 -22.45
C ASP A 296 -2.51 10.72 -21.27
N LEU A 297 -3.02 9.52 -21.58
CA LEU A 297 -3.15 8.43 -20.63
C LEU A 297 -1.79 8.03 -19.99
N TYR A 298 -0.75 7.96 -20.84
CA TYR A 298 0.61 7.67 -20.37
C TYR A 298 1.13 8.77 -19.46
N ASP A 299 0.96 10.05 -19.82
CA ASP A 299 1.36 11.18 -19.02
C ASP A 299 0.64 11.21 -17.64
N HIS A 300 -0.65 10.83 -17.59
CA HIS A 300 -1.39 10.68 -16.34
C HIS A 300 -0.83 9.52 -15.49
N SER A 301 -0.48 8.40 -16.11
CA SER A 301 0.09 7.25 -15.41
C SER A 301 1.48 7.54 -14.82
N ILE A 302 2.32 8.31 -15.53
CA ILE A 302 3.61 8.80 -15.03
C ILE A 302 3.38 9.69 -13.82
N ARG A 303 2.49 10.69 -13.94
CA ARG A 303 2.20 11.61 -12.83
C ARG A 303 1.75 10.88 -11.58
N ALA A 304 0.88 9.88 -11.71
CA ALA A 304 0.44 9.08 -10.57
C ALA A 304 1.61 8.30 -9.93
N ALA A 305 2.48 7.68 -10.72
CA ALA A 305 3.63 6.94 -10.23
C ALA A 305 4.65 7.85 -9.53
N ASP A 306 4.95 9.01 -10.11
CA ASP A 306 5.92 9.99 -9.58
C ASP A 306 5.41 10.59 -8.26
N ARG A 307 4.12 10.92 -8.16
CA ARG A 307 3.51 11.41 -6.91
C ARG A 307 3.61 10.38 -5.79
N ILE A 308 3.33 9.10 -6.08
CA ILE A 308 3.46 8.03 -5.09
C ILE A 308 4.89 7.89 -4.61
N GLU A 309 5.87 7.98 -5.50
CA GLU A 309 7.29 7.90 -5.11
C GLU A 309 7.72 9.13 -4.29
N HIS A 310 7.25 10.33 -4.66
CA HIS A 310 7.44 11.53 -3.85
C HIS A 310 6.84 11.40 -2.45
N ALA A 311 5.59 10.96 -2.35
CA ALA A 311 4.91 10.69 -1.08
C ALA A 311 5.70 9.69 -0.20
N ARG A 312 6.28 8.65 -0.83
CA ARG A 312 7.13 7.68 -0.15
C ARG A 312 8.39 8.31 0.43
N MET A 313 9.06 9.19 -0.31
CA MET A 313 10.25 9.92 0.16
C MET A 313 9.91 10.83 1.34
N VAL A 314 8.86 11.62 1.25
CA VAL A 314 8.44 12.52 2.34
C VAL A 314 8.14 11.73 3.63
N LEU A 315 7.42 10.62 3.53
CA LEU A 315 7.16 9.77 4.70
C LEU A 315 8.43 9.15 5.30
N GLN A 316 9.44 8.86 4.48
CA GLN A 316 10.73 8.40 4.95
C GLN A 316 11.48 9.51 5.71
N ASP A 317 11.47 10.72 5.19
CA ASP A 317 12.09 11.90 5.82
C ASP A 317 11.42 12.23 7.16
N LEU A 318 10.10 12.12 7.25
CA LEU A 318 9.35 12.30 8.51
C LEU A 318 9.73 11.24 9.56
N GLN A 319 9.95 9.98 9.16
CA GLN A 319 10.44 8.94 10.07
C GLN A 319 11.85 9.24 10.57
N GLU A 320 12.75 9.68 9.70
CA GLU A 320 14.13 10.04 10.07
C GLU A 320 14.14 11.26 11.00
N TYR A 321 13.31 12.26 10.72
CA TYR A 321 13.12 13.42 11.60
C TYR A 321 12.68 12.99 13.00
N HIS A 322 11.69 12.09 13.12
CA HIS A 322 11.26 11.56 14.41
C HIS A 322 12.41 10.87 15.17
N HIS A 323 13.18 10.00 14.50
CA HIS A 323 14.33 9.33 15.10
C HIS A 323 15.35 10.34 15.61
N THR A 324 15.68 11.35 14.80
CA THR A 324 16.61 12.42 15.19
C THR A 324 16.11 13.19 16.42
N GLN A 325 14.82 13.48 16.52
CA GLN A 325 14.23 14.14 17.69
C GLN A 325 14.32 13.27 18.95
N GLN A 326 14.08 11.96 18.85
CA GLN A 326 14.23 11.03 19.96
C GLN A 326 15.69 10.92 20.43
N GLU A 327 16.64 10.88 19.51
CA GLU A 327 18.07 10.87 19.82
C GLU A 327 18.49 12.16 20.52
N ARG A 328 18.00 13.33 20.07
CA ARG A 328 18.23 14.61 20.74
C ARG A 328 17.70 14.62 22.16
N LYS A 329 16.46 14.19 22.40
CA LYS A 329 15.88 14.08 23.74
C LYS A 329 16.72 13.15 24.63
N THR A 330 17.12 11.99 24.14
CA THR A 330 17.96 11.03 24.86
C THR A 330 19.33 11.63 25.18
N SER A 331 19.97 12.27 24.22
CA SER A 331 21.27 12.93 24.41
C SER A 331 21.19 14.04 25.45
N GLU A 332 20.08 14.78 25.50
CA GLU A 332 19.87 15.82 26.51
C GLU A 332 19.78 15.24 27.93
N VAL A 333 19.00 14.16 28.08
CA VAL A 333 18.90 13.46 29.39
C VAL A 333 20.27 12.90 29.81
N VAL A 334 21.01 12.25 28.93
CA VAL A 334 22.35 11.73 29.17
C VAL A 334 23.31 12.86 29.54
N ARG A 335 23.23 14.00 28.85
CA ARG A 335 24.03 15.19 29.18
C ARG A 335 23.78 15.70 30.60
N VAL A 336 22.51 15.86 30.96
CA VAL A 336 22.13 16.29 32.32
C VAL A 336 22.65 15.31 33.37
N LEU A 337 22.47 14.01 33.17
CA LEU A 337 22.98 12.98 34.08
C LEU A 337 24.51 13.01 34.18
N THR A 338 25.21 13.17 33.05
CA THR A 338 26.67 13.26 33.02
C THR A 338 27.19 14.48 33.76
N VAL A 339 26.53 15.66 33.58
CA VAL A 339 26.87 16.89 34.31
C VAL A 339 26.69 16.69 35.79
N MET A 340 25.56 16.17 36.26
CA MET A 340 25.30 15.87 37.64
C MET A 340 26.36 14.93 38.23
N SER A 341 26.58 13.79 37.58
CA SER A 341 27.52 12.78 38.04
C SER A 341 28.96 13.32 38.11
N SER A 342 29.36 14.13 37.12
CA SER A 342 30.71 14.73 37.09
C SER A 342 30.96 15.70 38.27
N VAL A 343 29.91 16.31 38.81
CA VAL A 343 30.03 17.17 40.00
C VAL A 343 29.96 16.33 41.28
N PHE A 344 28.97 15.45 41.41
CA PHE A 344 28.69 14.74 42.65
C PHE A 344 29.72 13.66 42.99
N ILE A 345 30.23 12.91 41.99
CA ILE A 345 31.16 11.80 42.24
C ILE A 345 32.46 12.29 42.94
N PRO A 346 33.17 13.32 42.45
CA PRO A 346 34.36 13.81 43.12
C PRO A 346 34.09 14.38 44.53
N LEU A 347 32.94 15.06 44.67
CA LEU A 347 32.57 15.62 45.99
C LEU A 347 32.24 14.52 47.02
N THR A 348 31.50 13.48 46.58
CA THR A 348 31.18 12.33 47.42
C THR A 348 32.47 11.56 47.80
N PHE A 349 33.41 11.44 46.88
CA PHE A 349 34.71 10.85 47.18
C PHE A 349 35.46 11.64 48.28
N LEU A 350 35.52 12.97 48.17
CA LEU A 350 36.15 13.83 49.20
C LEU A 350 35.48 13.70 50.58
N VAL A 351 34.14 13.74 50.60
CA VAL A 351 33.38 13.54 51.85
C VAL A 351 33.64 12.15 52.40
N GLY A 352 33.71 11.12 51.57
CA GLY A 352 34.03 9.75 51.97
C GLY A 352 35.41 9.62 52.62
N VAL A 353 36.41 10.28 52.03
CA VAL A 353 37.79 10.29 52.61
C VAL A 353 37.81 10.93 54.00
N TRP A 354 37.14 12.06 54.16
CA TRP A 354 37.05 12.71 55.50
C TRP A 354 36.08 12.01 56.45
N GLY A 355 35.23 11.16 56.00
CA GLY A 355 34.37 10.31 56.82
C GLY A 355 35.04 9.02 57.29
N MET A 356 36.32 8.77 56.95
CA MET A 356 37.05 7.57 57.39
C MET A 356 37.44 7.68 58.85
N ASN A 357 37.37 6.59 59.58
CA ASN A 357 37.70 6.53 61.02
C ASN A 357 39.09 5.90 61.23
N PHE A 358 40.12 6.61 60.85
CA PHE A 358 41.50 6.21 61.19
C PHE A 358 41.83 6.69 62.59
N GLU A 359 42.70 5.91 63.35
CA GLU A 359 43.09 6.22 64.72
C GLU A 359 43.85 7.53 64.79
N PHE A 360 44.55 7.95 63.75
CA PHE A 360 45.22 9.23 63.65
C PHE A 360 44.92 9.92 62.32
N MET A 361 44.16 11.02 62.37
CA MET A 361 43.88 11.89 61.19
C MET A 361 44.44 13.31 61.58
N PRO A 362 45.42 13.83 60.80
CA PRO A 362 46.03 15.16 61.15
C PRO A 362 45.00 16.27 61.16
N GLU A 363 43.95 16.20 60.33
CA GLU A 363 42.89 17.18 60.18
C GLU A 363 41.99 17.26 61.44
N ILE A 364 41.98 16.24 62.31
CA ILE A 364 41.14 16.13 63.48
C ILE A 364 41.96 16.14 64.75
N HIS A 365 43.20 15.57 64.76
CA HIS A 365 43.93 15.35 66.04
C HIS A 365 45.00 16.41 66.27
N THR A 366 45.42 17.22 65.29
CA THR A 366 46.32 18.35 65.59
C THR A 366 45.56 19.55 66.14
N GLU A 367 46.22 20.41 66.93
CA GLU A 367 45.63 21.63 67.51
C GLU A 367 45.09 22.57 66.41
N TRP A 368 45.79 22.65 65.33
CA TRP A 368 45.37 23.40 64.13
C TRP A 368 44.14 22.73 63.47
N GLY A 369 44.18 21.42 63.31
CA GLY A 369 43.10 20.64 62.67
C GLY A 369 41.80 20.74 63.51
N LYS A 370 41.81 20.66 64.77
CA LYS A 370 40.66 20.87 65.69
C LYS A 370 39.99 22.23 65.46
N LYS A 371 40.77 23.26 65.16
CA LYS A 371 40.27 24.64 65.03
C LYS A 371 39.79 24.95 63.63
N TYR A 372 40.47 24.46 62.58
CA TYR A 372 40.23 24.85 61.20
C TYR A 372 39.86 23.69 60.26
N GLY A 373 39.96 22.42 60.65
CA GLY A 373 39.76 21.24 59.82
C GLY A 373 38.37 21.22 59.14
N TYR A 374 37.33 21.60 59.88
CA TYR A 374 35.98 21.69 59.29
C TYR A 374 35.86 22.75 58.17
N LEU A 375 36.45 23.93 58.43
CA LEU A 375 36.49 24.98 57.36
C LEU A 375 37.31 24.61 56.19
N LEU A 376 38.42 23.89 56.39
CA LEU A 376 39.28 23.39 55.31
C LEU A 376 38.53 22.33 54.45
N ALA A 377 37.77 21.43 55.09
CA ALA A 377 36.95 20.46 54.40
C ALA A 377 35.93 21.13 53.49
N TRP A 378 35.16 22.07 54.04
CA TRP A 378 34.17 22.83 53.19
C TRP A 378 34.84 23.69 52.13
N GLY A 379 36.02 24.28 52.43
CA GLY A 379 36.79 25.05 51.44
C GLY A 379 37.25 24.21 50.25
N THR A 380 37.76 23.02 50.51
CA THR A 380 38.20 22.10 49.44
C THR A 380 37.05 21.55 48.65
N ILE A 381 35.93 21.18 49.27
CA ILE A 381 34.71 20.78 48.58
C ILE A 381 34.20 21.90 47.64
N GLY A 382 34.11 23.14 48.19
CA GLY A 382 33.67 24.29 47.41
C GLY A 382 34.58 24.64 46.26
N LEU A 383 35.92 24.64 46.47
CA LEU A 383 36.89 24.88 45.41
C LEU A 383 36.87 23.80 44.30
N THR A 384 36.71 22.53 44.70
CA THR A 384 36.59 21.44 43.75
C THR A 384 35.31 21.57 42.91
N ALA A 385 34.18 21.85 43.58
CA ALA A 385 32.89 22.07 42.89
C ALA A 385 33.01 23.25 41.91
N LEU A 386 33.53 24.38 42.32
CA LEU A 386 33.74 25.57 41.51
C LEU A 386 34.68 25.28 40.31
N GLY A 387 35.80 24.58 40.56
CA GLY A 387 36.75 24.18 39.52
C GLY A 387 36.10 23.31 38.46
N ILE A 388 35.29 22.31 38.83
CA ILE A 388 34.57 21.45 37.91
C ILE A 388 33.57 22.27 37.09
N VAL A 389 32.77 23.12 37.73
CA VAL A 389 31.78 23.96 37.02
C VAL A 389 32.46 24.91 36.04
N LEU A 390 33.57 25.56 36.41
CA LEU A 390 34.31 26.45 35.53
C LEU A 390 34.96 25.69 34.33
N TRP A 391 35.47 24.49 34.59
CA TRP A 391 36.04 23.63 33.56
C TRP A 391 34.95 23.19 32.57
N MET A 392 33.77 22.79 33.08
CA MET A 392 32.63 22.39 32.24
C MET A 392 32.13 23.57 31.38
N LYS A 393 32.03 24.76 31.96
CA LYS A 393 31.63 25.99 31.24
C LYS A 393 32.63 26.33 30.15
N ARG A 394 33.95 26.17 30.40
CA ARG A 394 34.99 26.40 29.40
C ARG A 394 34.92 25.39 28.23
N LYS A 395 34.53 24.16 28.50
CA LYS A 395 34.33 23.08 27.48
C LYS A 395 32.98 23.16 26.77
N ARG A 396 32.14 24.14 27.10
CA ARG A 396 30.76 24.28 26.53
C ARG A 396 29.90 23.04 26.74
N TRP A 397 30.08 22.34 27.86
CA TRP A 397 29.23 21.23 28.26
C TRP A 397 27.91 21.73 28.86
N TRP A 398 27.84 23.01 29.07
CA TRP A 398 26.69 23.72 29.59
C TRP A 398 26.42 25.01 28.86
#